data_2018f8d67d2f4db36f97c084c745b6bf
#
_entry.id   2018f8d67d2f4db36f97c084c745b6bf
#
_cell.length_a   1.000
_cell.length_b   1.000
_cell.length_c   1.000
_cell.angle_alpha   90.00
_cell.angle_beta   90.00
_cell.angle_gamma   90.00
#
_symmetry.space_group_name_H-M   'P 1'
#
loop_
_entity.id
_entity.type
_entity.pdbx_description
1 polymer ?
#
loop_
_entity_poly.entity_id
_entity_poly.type
_entity_poly.pdbx_seq_one_letter_code
_entity_poly.pdbx_strand_id
1 'polypeptide(L)'
;MTATKGDTRTRLLETALGLFTVHGVEGTSLQMIADALGVTKAAVYYHFRTKDEITEAVAEPALRELSAILDNAATIRRHGAQVEYVLDGLVDLVVRNRVLVAVFCSDPGIARAVERSLHGEENVMTRLPAMLVGPDADDSAIVAAHVALAGVALAGGSPALMAMDDETLGRHLGDVGRRILGRPRKRD
;
A
#
# COMPACT_ATOMS: atom_id res chain seq x y z
N MET A 1 16.50 13.33 -27.80
CA MET A 1 15.47 12.31 -27.49
C MET A 1 14.43 13.00 -26.60
N THR A 2 13.27 13.30 -27.16
CA THR A 2 12.13 13.91 -26.42
C THR A 2 11.48 12.84 -25.58
N ALA A 3 11.63 12.92 -24.23
CA ALA A 3 10.92 12.07 -23.31
C ALA A 3 9.40 12.23 -23.54
N THR A 4 8.70 11.11 -23.70
CA THR A 4 7.25 11.10 -23.90
C THR A 4 6.58 11.60 -22.61
N LYS A 5 5.44 12.32 -22.71
CA LYS A 5 4.71 12.92 -21.57
C LYS A 5 4.42 11.92 -20.43
N GLY A 6 4.22 10.63 -20.76
CA GLY A 6 4.05 9.56 -19.77
C GLY A 6 5.33 9.23 -19.00
N ASP A 7 6.49 9.28 -19.66
CA ASP A 7 7.80 9.01 -19.05
C ASP A 7 8.15 10.06 -17.98
N THR A 8 7.92 11.34 -18.24
CA THR A 8 8.21 12.43 -17.29
C THR A 8 7.33 12.35 -16.04
N ARG A 9 6.03 12.02 -16.18
CA ARG A 9 5.12 11.87 -15.05
C ARG A 9 5.52 10.70 -14.15
N THR A 10 5.87 9.56 -14.74
CA THR A 10 6.32 8.37 -14.02
C THR A 10 7.61 8.65 -13.25
N ARG A 11 8.62 9.22 -13.91
CA ARG A 11 9.88 9.61 -13.27
C ARG A 11 9.68 10.60 -12.12
N LEU A 12 8.71 11.52 -12.25
CA LEU A 12 8.37 12.48 -11.20
C LEU A 12 7.82 11.75 -9.96
N LEU A 13 6.92 10.78 -10.14
CA LEU A 13 6.35 10.00 -9.04
C LEU A 13 7.41 9.11 -8.37
N GLU A 14 8.29 8.46 -9.13
CA GLU A 14 9.41 7.67 -8.60
C GLU A 14 10.39 8.55 -7.81
N THR A 15 10.73 9.72 -8.32
CA THR A 15 11.60 10.68 -7.63
C THR A 15 10.96 11.20 -6.35
N ALA A 16 9.66 11.52 -6.40
CA ALA A 16 8.92 11.97 -5.22
C ALA A 16 8.88 10.89 -4.13
N LEU A 17 8.60 9.62 -4.51
CA LEU A 17 8.61 8.50 -3.57
C LEU A 17 9.99 8.33 -2.91
N GLY A 18 11.08 8.43 -3.69
CA GLY A 18 12.44 8.39 -3.16
C GLY A 18 12.71 9.51 -2.14
N LEU A 19 12.27 10.74 -2.42
CA LEU A 19 12.42 11.87 -1.50
C LEU A 19 11.53 11.72 -0.25
N PHE A 20 10.33 11.19 -0.40
CA PHE A 20 9.44 10.88 0.74
C PHE A 20 10.06 9.87 1.69
N THR A 21 10.80 8.89 1.17
CA THR A 21 11.51 7.90 1.99
C THR A 21 12.59 8.54 2.87
N VAL A 22 13.26 9.58 2.38
CA VAL A 22 14.39 10.22 3.07
C VAL A 22 13.94 11.38 3.99
N HIS A 23 12.98 12.18 3.52
CA HIS A 23 12.60 13.45 4.14
C HIS A 23 11.17 13.43 4.72
N GLY A 24 10.41 12.36 4.50
CA GLY A 24 8.97 12.34 4.73
C GLY A 24 8.21 13.20 3.71
N VAL A 25 6.89 13.06 3.68
CA VAL A 25 6.04 13.87 2.79
C VAL A 25 6.09 15.33 3.20
N GLU A 26 5.97 15.64 4.49
CA GLU A 26 6.00 17.03 4.98
C GLU A 26 7.36 17.70 4.74
N GLY A 27 8.46 16.98 4.89
CA GLY A 27 9.81 17.47 4.63
C GLY A 27 10.17 17.64 3.15
N THR A 28 9.37 17.12 2.23
CA THR A 28 9.63 17.21 0.79
C THR A 28 8.87 18.38 0.18
N SER A 29 9.54 19.16 -0.68
CA SER A 29 8.94 20.25 -1.43
C SER A 29 8.90 19.96 -2.94
N LEU A 30 7.99 20.62 -3.68
CA LEU A 30 7.95 20.54 -5.15
C LEU A 30 9.26 21.03 -5.79
N GLN A 31 9.97 21.96 -5.12
CA GLN A 31 11.28 22.38 -5.60
C GLN A 31 12.32 21.27 -5.48
N MET A 32 12.37 20.55 -4.37
CA MET A 32 13.26 19.40 -4.20
C MET A 32 13.03 18.33 -5.25
N ILE A 33 11.76 18.07 -5.60
CA ILE A 33 11.42 17.11 -6.66
C ILE A 33 11.92 17.62 -8.03
N ALA A 34 11.73 18.91 -8.33
CA ALA A 34 12.21 19.53 -9.56
C ALA A 34 13.73 19.45 -9.68
N ASP A 35 14.45 19.80 -8.61
CA ASP A 35 15.92 19.78 -8.56
C ASP A 35 16.46 18.36 -8.73
N ALA A 36 15.87 17.38 -8.07
CA ALA A 36 16.27 15.98 -8.17
C ALA A 36 16.03 15.39 -9.57
N LEU A 37 14.98 15.85 -10.27
CA LEU A 37 14.68 15.47 -11.65
C LEU A 37 15.53 16.23 -12.70
N GLY A 38 16.16 17.33 -12.32
CA GLY A 38 16.86 18.21 -13.25
C GLY A 38 15.89 18.98 -14.17
N VAL A 39 14.69 19.33 -13.67
CA VAL A 39 13.68 20.07 -14.41
C VAL A 39 13.32 21.38 -13.69
N THR A 40 12.60 22.27 -14.36
CA THR A 40 12.11 23.48 -13.71
C THR A 40 10.93 23.18 -12.78
N LYS A 41 10.75 23.98 -11.73
CA LYS A 41 9.57 23.92 -10.87
C LYS A 41 8.26 24.05 -11.66
N ALA A 42 8.25 24.86 -12.71
CA ALA A 42 7.11 25.02 -13.61
C ALA A 42 6.75 23.72 -14.33
N ALA A 43 7.75 22.89 -14.67
CA ALA A 43 7.50 21.58 -15.28
C ALA A 43 6.83 20.61 -14.29
N VAL A 44 7.19 20.67 -13.02
CA VAL A 44 6.50 19.88 -11.97
C VAL A 44 5.07 20.39 -11.79
N TYR A 45 4.84 21.70 -11.69
CA TYR A 45 3.50 22.30 -11.58
C TYR A 45 2.59 22.01 -12.79
N TYR A 46 3.15 21.76 -13.95
CA TYR A 46 2.38 21.33 -15.11
C TYR A 46 1.70 19.97 -14.90
N HIS A 47 2.34 19.07 -14.15
CA HIS A 47 1.82 17.74 -13.86
C HIS A 47 1.01 17.67 -12.56
N PHE A 48 1.46 18.37 -11.52
CA PHE A 48 0.87 18.34 -10.18
C PHE A 48 0.92 19.72 -9.54
N ARG A 49 -0.22 20.20 -9.08
CA ARG A 49 -0.35 21.53 -8.47
C ARG A 49 0.03 21.56 -7.00
N THR A 50 -0.13 20.41 -6.32
CA THR A 50 0.12 20.27 -4.90
C THR A 50 0.95 19.01 -4.61
N LYS A 51 1.57 18.99 -3.45
CA LYS A 51 2.25 17.80 -2.93
C LYS A 51 1.26 16.66 -2.66
N ASP A 52 0.06 17.00 -2.21
CA ASP A 52 -1.02 16.04 -1.95
C ASP A 52 -1.40 15.29 -3.25
N GLU A 53 -1.54 15.98 -4.38
CA GLU A 53 -1.78 15.34 -5.68
C GLU A 53 -0.68 14.35 -6.08
N ILE A 54 0.59 14.65 -5.76
CA ILE A 54 1.70 13.73 -5.99
C ILE A 54 1.59 12.52 -5.07
N THR A 55 1.30 12.75 -3.79
CA THR A 55 1.15 11.69 -2.78
C THR A 55 0.03 10.72 -3.16
N GLU A 56 -1.12 11.25 -3.56
CA GLU A 56 -2.25 10.47 -4.07
C GLU A 56 -1.87 9.67 -5.31
N ALA A 57 -1.20 10.30 -6.29
CA ALA A 57 -0.79 9.64 -7.52
C ALA A 57 0.29 8.56 -7.33
N VAL A 58 1.12 8.68 -6.30
CA VAL A 58 2.10 7.65 -5.90
C VAL A 58 1.39 6.43 -5.30
N ALA A 59 0.35 6.64 -4.52
CA ALA A 59 -0.41 5.57 -3.87
C ALA A 59 -1.43 4.89 -4.80
N GLU A 60 -1.95 5.61 -5.79
CA GLU A 60 -3.06 5.19 -6.66
C GLU A 60 -2.89 3.79 -7.29
N PRO A 61 -1.72 3.39 -7.84
CA PRO A 61 -1.57 2.05 -8.42
C PRO A 61 -1.76 0.92 -7.40
N ALA A 62 -1.19 1.06 -6.20
CA ALA A 62 -1.31 0.07 -5.14
C ALA A 62 -2.76 -0.01 -4.60
N LEU A 63 -3.45 1.12 -4.49
CA LEU A 63 -4.85 1.17 -4.08
C LEU A 63 -5.79 0.54 -5.11
N ARG A 64 -5.56 0.78 -6.40
CA ARG A 64 -6.32 0.11 -7.48
C ARG A 64 -6.11 -1.40 -7.47
N GLU A 65 -4.88 -1.85 -7.24
CA GLU A 65 -4.59 -3.28 -7.14
C GLU A 65 -5.28 -3.90 -5.92
N LEU A 66 -5.23 -3.22 -4.76
CA LEU A 66 -5.94 -3.67 -3.57
C LEU A 66 -7.46 -3.74 -3.81
N SER A 67 -8.05 -2.75 -4.48
CA SER A 67 -9.47 -2.80 -4.86
C SER A 67 -9.77 -4.01 -5.73
N ALA A 68 -8.96 -4.28 -6.75
CA ALA A 68 -9.13 -5.44 -7.63
C ALA A 68 -9.02 -6.77 -6.88
N ILE A 69 -8.11 -6.87 -5.88
CA ILE A 69 -8.02 -8.05 -5.00
C ILE A 69 -9.34 -8.25 -4.26
N LEU A 70 -9.92 -7.20 -3.67
CA LEU A 70 -11.17 -7.26 -2.93
C LEU A 70 -12.37 -7.59 -3.85
N ASP A 71 -12.42 -7.01 -5.04
CA ASP A 71 -13.48 -7.28 -6.02
C ASP A 71 -13.46 -8.74 -6.48
N ASN A 72 -12.28 -9.28 -6.77
CA ASN A 72 -12.12 -10.69 -7.10
C ASN A 72 -12.47 -11.60 -5.92
N ALA A 73 -12.05 -11.24 -4.70
CA ALA A 73 -12.37 -11.97 -3.49
C ALA A 73 -13.89 -12.05 -3.24
N ALA A 74 -14.64 -10.98 -3.55
CA ALA A 74 -16.09 -10.94 -3.40
C ALA A 74 -16.82 -11.99 -4.24
N THR A 75 -16.19 -12.50 -5.31
CA THR A 75 -16.75 -13.58 -6.14
C THR A 75 -16.58 -14.97 -5.53
N ILE A 76 -15.71 -15.11 -4.51
CA ILE A 76 -15.38 -16.38 -3.86
C ILE A 76 -16.45 -16.72 -2.82
N ARG A 77 -17.23 -17.77 -3.06
CA ARG A 77 -18.36 -18.14 -2.20
C ARG A 77 -17.96 -18.65 -0.82
N ARG A 78 -16.83 -19.38 -0.72
CA ARG A 78 -16.38 -19.96 0.55
C ARG A 78 -15.51 -18.95 1.30
N HIS A 79 -16.01 -18.47 2.43
CA HIS A 79 -15.34 -17.44 3.24
C HIS A 79 -13.86 -17.80 3.55
N GLY A 80 -13.57 -19.06 3.91
CA GLY A 80 -12.19 -19.48 4.14
C GLY A 80 -11.26 -19.31 2.93
N ALA A 81 -11.73 -19.58 1.72
CA ALA A 81 -10.95 -19.36 0.50
C ALA A 81 -10.87 -17.85 0.15
N GLN A 82 -11.90 -17.08 0.48
CA GLN A 82 -11.90 -15.62 0.33
C GLN A 82 -10.82 -14.99 1.20
N VAL A 83 -10.74 -15.38 2.48
CA VAL A 83 -9.71 -14.89 3.43
C VAL A 83 -8.31 -15.22 2.94
N GLU A 84 -8.07 -16.47 2.49
CA GLU A 84 -6.76 -16.87 1.94
C GLU A 84 -6.38 -16.04 0.72
N TYR A 85 -7.33 -15.82 -0.21
CA TYR A 85 -7.09 -15.01 -1.41
C TYR A 85 -6.75 -13.55 -1.07
N VAL A 86 -7.49 -12.94 -0.13
CA VAL A 86 -7.23 -11.57 0.33
C VAL A 86 -5.90 -11.47 1.03
N LEU A 87 -5.58 -12.40 1.93
CA LEU A 87 -4.32 -12.39 2.66
C LEU A 87 -3.11 -12.57 1.73
N ASP A 88 -3.16 -13.56 0.83
CA ASP A 88 -2.09 -13.80 -0.14
C ASP A 88 -1.90 -12.56 -1.04
N GLY A 89 -2.98 -12.01 -1.60
CA GLY A 89 -2.93 -10.81 -2.43
C GLY A 89 -2.40 -9.58 -1.70
N LEU A 90 -2.81 -9.38 -0.45
CA LEU A 90 -2.30 -8.28 0.39
C LEU A 90 -0.80 -8.44 0.67
N VAL A 91 -0.35 -9.63 1.02
CA VAL A 91 1.08 -9.91 1.28
C VAL A 91 1.91 -9.64 0.03
N ASP A 92 1.47 -10.13 -1.13
CA ASP A 92 2.15 -9.89 -2.41
C ASP A 92 2.20 -8.39 -2.76
N LEU A 93 1.10 -7.67 -2.55
CA LEU A 93 1.02 -6.22 -2.75
C LEU A 93 2.01 -5.47 -1.86
N VAL A 94 2.02 -5.80 -0.57
CA VAL A 94 2.90 -5.18 0.43
C VAL A 94 4.37 -5.44 0.11
N VAL A 95 4.73 -6.67 -0.22
CA VAL A 95 6.11 -7.05 -0.54
C VAL A 95 6.60 -6.33 -1.79
N ARG A 96 5.82 -6.29 -2.87
CA ARG A 96 6.19 -5.58 -4.10
C ARG A 96 6.27 -4.06 -3.93
N ASN A 97 5.56 -3.49 -2.97
CA ASN A 97 5.49 -2.05 -2.74
C ASN A 97 6.12 -1.64 -1.40
N ARG A 98 7.14 -2.37 -0.91
CA ARG A 98 7.75 -2.20 0.44
C ARG A 98 8.14 -0.75 0.75
N VAL A 99 8.73 -0.05 -0.22
CA VAL A 99 9.15 1.35 -0.09
C VAL A 99 7.95 2.26 0.12
N LEU A 100 6.90 2.09 -0.69
CA LEU A 100 5.66 2.85 -0.56
C LEU A 100 4.99 2.57 0.79
N VAL A 101 4.92 1.30 1.19
CA VAL A 101 4.33 0.88 2.47
C VAL A 101 5.12 1.45 3.65
N ALA A 102 6.45 1.48 3.59
CA ALA A 102 7.30 2.09 4.62
C ALA A 102 6.97 3.59 4.80
N VAL A 103 6.84 4.33 3.71
CA VAL A 103 6.48 5.75 3.72
C VAL A 103 5.06 5.93 4.26
N PHE A 104 4.12 5.07 3.85
CA PHE A 104 2.73 5.07 4.33
C PHE A 104 2.61 4.86 5.84
N CYS A 105 3.38 3.90 6.38
CA CYS A 105 3.34 3.58 7.81
C CYS A 105 4.06 4.61 8.68
N SER A 106 4.96 5.40 8.11
CA SER A 106 5.77 6.37 8.87
C SER A 106 5.26 7.81 8.80
N ASP A 107 4.40 8.15 7.83
CA ASP A 107 3.95 9.53 7.61
C ASP A 107 2.41 9.66 7.67
N PRO A 108 1.86 10.29 8.74
CA PRO A 108 0.42 10.54 8.87
C PRO A 108 -0.17 11.40 7.74
N GLY A 109 0.65 12.17 7.03
CA GLY A 109 0.22 12.98 5.89
C GLY A 109 -0.26 12.12 4.73
N ILE A 110 0.42 10.99 4.49
CA ILE A 110 0.03 10.02 3.46
C ILE A 110 -1.27 9.33 3.82
N ALA A 111 -1.42 8.86 5.06
CA ALA A 111 -2.65 8.22 5.50
C ALA A 111 -3.86 9.15 5.25
N ARG A 112 -3.75 10.43 5.59
CA ARG A 112 -4.79 11.45 5.32
C ARG A 112 -5.01 11.72 3.83
N ALA A 113 -3.96 11.73 3.00
CA ALA A 113 -4.09 11.93 1.56
C ALA A 113 -4.86 10.77 0.92
N VAL A 114 -4.53 9.55 1.33
CA VAL A 114 -5.20 8.32 0.87
C VAL A 114 -6.65 8.27 1.34
N GLU A 115 -6.94 8.61 2.59
CA GLU A 115 -8.32 8.70 3.08
C GLU A 115 -9.15 9.67 2.23
N ARG A 116 -8.58 10.82 1.84
CA ARG A 116 -9.26 11.78 0.95
C ARG A 116 -9.54 11.22 -0.45
N SER A 117 -8.61 10.45 -1.01
CA SER A 117 -8.78 9.81 -2.33
C SER A 117 -9.80 8.68 -2.32
N LEU A 118 -10.07 8.10 -1.16
CA LEU A 118 -10.94 6.93 -1.00
C LEU A 118 -12.35 7.29 -0.52
N HIS A 119 -12.83 8.51 -0.81
CA HIS A 119 -14.19 8.94 -0.44
C HIS A 119 -15.25 8.12 -1.20
N GLY A 120 -16.06 7.33 -0.46
CA GLY A 120 -17.20 6.58 -0.98
C GLY A 120 -17.54 5.34 -0.14
N GLU A 121 -18.72 4.76 -0.35
CA GLU A 121 -19.20 3.52 0.32
C GLU A 121 -18.33 2.29 -0.03
N GLU A 122 -17.49 2.38 -1.06
CA GLU A 122 -16.56 1.32 -1.51
C GLU A 122 -15.13 1.48 -0.98
N ASN A 123 -14.95 2.15 0.16
CA ASN A 123 -13.63 2.38 0.73
C ASN A 123 -12.92 1.05 1.03
N VAL A 124 -11.80 0.81 0.34
CA VAL A 124 -10.96 -0.40 0.49
C VAL A 124 -10.51 -0.61 1.94
N MET A 125 -10.33 0.48 2.71
CA MET A 125 -9.91 0.42 4.12
C MET A 125 -10.98 -0.14 5.04
N THR A 126 -12.27 -0.01 4.70
CA THR A 126 -13.38 -0.63 5.45
C THR A 126 -13.70 -2.03 4.93
N ARG A 127 -13.61 -2.25 3.61
CA ARG A 127 -13.87 -3.56 2.99
C ARG A 127 -12.86 -4.62 3.39
N LEU A 128 -11.58 -4.24 3.46
CA LEU A 128 -10.47 -5.16 3.71
C LEU A 128 -10.61 -5.91 5.05
N PRO A 129 -10.76 -5.25 6.22
CA PRO A 129 -10.98 -5.97 7.48
C PRO A 129 -12.31 -6.74 7.48
N ALA A 130 -13.38 -6.22 6.89
CA ALA A 130 -14.66 -6.89 6.82
C ALA A 130 -14.59 -8.23 6.07
N MET A 131 -13.80 -8.31 4.98
CA MET A 131 -13.60 -9.55 4.24
C MET A 131 -12.79 -10.60 4.98
N LEU A 132 -11.93 -10.19 5.92
CA LEU A 132 -11.13 -11.13 6.72
C LEU A 132 -11.93 -11.76 7.87
N VAL A 133 -12.90 -11.04 8.42
CA VAL A 133 -13.67 -11.52 9.59
C VAL A 133 -14.94 -12.28 9.22
N GLY A 134 -15.61 -11.91 8.13
CA GLY A 134 -16.90 -12.48 7.76
C GLY A 134 -18.09 -11.94 8.57
N PRO A 135 -19.33 -12.41 8.24
CA PRO A 135 -20.56 -11.82 8.76
C PRO A 135 -20.84 -12.13 10.24
N ASP A 136 -20.35 -13.26 10.75
CA ASP A 136 -20.62 -13.74 12.12
C ASP A 136 -19.40 -13.56 13.04
N ALA A 137 -18.58 -12.52 12.78
CA ALA A 137 -17.37 -12.28 13.54
C ALA A 137 -17.65 -11.82 14.97
N ASP A 138 -16.97 -12.43 15.93
CA ASP A 138 -16.88 -11.93 17.29
C ASP A 138 -15.80 -10.84 17.42
N ASP A 139 -15.75 -10.18 18.58
CA ASP A 139 -14.76 -9.13 18.86
C ASP A 139 -13.32 -9.61 18.71
N SER A 140 -13.05 -10.88 19.04
CA SER A 140 -11.72 -11.50 18.92
C SER A 140 -11.30 -11.62 17.45
N ALA A 141 -12.20 -12.04 16.58
CA ALA A 141 -11.95 -12.12 15.14
C ALA A 141 -11.71 -10.73 14.52
N ILE A 142 -12.48 -9.72 14.96
CA ILE A 142 -12.30 -8.33 14.52
C ILE A 142 -10.90 -7.83 14.91
N VAL A 143 -10.50 -8.04 16.17
CA VAL A 143 -9.16 -7.65 16.65
C VAL A 143 -8.07 -8.40 15.89
N ALA A 144 -8.22 -9.72 15.68
CA ALA A 144 -7.26 -10.53 14.95
C ALA A 144 -7.06 -10.03 13.51
N ALA A 145 -8.14 -9.65 12.82
CA ALA A 145 -8.05 -9.08 11.47
C ALA A 145 -7.25 -7.76 11.46
N HIS A 146 -7.54 -6.85 12.37
CA HIS A 146 -6.82 -5.57 12.45
C HIS A 146 -5.34 -5.77 12.81
N VAL A 147 -5.02 -6.69 13.73
CA VAL A 147 -3.64 -7.02 14.08
C VAL A 147 -2.90 -7.66 12.90
N ALA A 148 -3.55 -8.57 12.17
CA ALA A 148 -2.95 -9.18 10.97
C ALA A 148 -2.66 -8.13 9.90
N LEU A 149 -3.61 -7.24 9.59
CA LEU A 149 -3.45 -6.18 8.61
C LEU A 149 -2.34 -5.20 8.99
N ALA A 150 -2.38 -4.69 10.22
CA ALA A 150 -1.36 -3.78 10.74
C ALA A 150 0.02 -4.46 10.76
N GLY A 151 0.09 -5.72 11.20
CA GLY A 151 1.33 -6.49 11.26
C GLY A 151 1.94 -6.74 9.89
N VAL A 152 1.14 -7.13 8.89
CA VAL A 152 1.61 -7.33 7.51
C VAL A 152 2.13 -6.01 6.93
N ALA A 153 1.40 -4.90 7.08
CA ALA A 153 1.81 -3.59 6.56
C ALA A 153 3.08 -3.08 7.25
N LEU A 154 3.10 -3.02 8.58
CA LEU A 154 4.24 -2.51 9.35
C LEU A 154 5.50 -3.34 9.18
N ALA A 155 5.38 -4.68 9.17
CA ALA A 155 6.53 -5.55 8.97
C ALA A 155 7.02 -5.50 7.51
N GLY A 156 6.12 -5.47 6.54
CA GLY A 156 6.47 -5.36 5.12
C GLY A 156 7.25 -4.10 4.78
N GLY A 157 6.88 -2.95 5.39
CA GLY A 157 7.59 -1.67 5.25
C GLY A 157 8.71 -1.44 6.26
N SER A 158 9.03 -2.41 7.14
CA SER A 158 10.01 -2.22 8.20
C SER A 158 11.44 -2.10 7.67
N PRO A 159 12.19 -1.04 8.04
CA PRO A 159 13.61 -0.93 7.69
C PRO A 159 14.45 -2.12 8.16
N ALA A 160 14.10 -2.71 9.30
CA ALA A 160 14.81 -3.88 9.86
C ALA A 160 14.70 -5.13 8.98
N LEU A 161 13.66 -5.22 8.13
CA LEU A 161 13.42 -6.36 7.26
C LEU A 161 13.74 -6.07 5.78
N MET A 162 14.25 -4.88 5.44
CA MET A 162 14.56 -4.51 4.07
C MET A 162 15.66 -5.36 3.42
N ALA A 163 16.53 -5.98 4.21
CA ALA A 163 17.58 -6.88 3.71
C ALA A 163 17.07 -8.31 3.40
N MET A 164 15.86 -8.65 3.86
CA MET A 164 15.24 -9.95 3.56
C MET A 164 14.75 -9.95 2.10
N ASP A 165 14.96 -11.05 1.38
CA ASP A 165 14.42 -11.22 0.03
C ASP A 165 12.89 -11.30 0.05
N ASP A 166 12.27 -10.94 -1.08
CA ASP A 166 10.82 -10.79 -1.20
C ASP A 166 10.08 -12.13 -1.02
N GLU A 167 10.63 -13.23 -1.51
CA GLU A 167 10.02 -14.57 -1.37
C GLU A 167 9.98 -15.01 0.10
N THR A 168 11.10 -14.88 0.79
CA THR A 168 11.21 -15.22 2.21
C THR A 168 10.30 -14.34 3.07
N LEU A 169 10.30 -13.03 2.82
CA LEU A 169 9.43 -12.09 3.55
C LEU A 169 7.96 -12.41 3.32
N GLY A 170 7.54 -12.59 2.06
CA GLY A 170 6.15 -12.89 1.70
C GLY A 170 5.66 -14.18 2.37
N ARG A 171 6.47 -15.24 2.34
CA ARG A 171 6.15 -16.50 3.01
C ARG A 171 5.95 -16.32 4.51
N HIS A 172 6.85 -15.60 5.19
CA HIS A 172 6.74 -15.37 6.64
C HIS A 172 5.56 -14.48 7.00
N LEU A 173 5.30 -13.39 6.25
CA LEU A 173 4.13 -12.53 6.47
C LEU A 173 2.83 -13.31 6.31
N GLY A 174 2.72 -14.12 5.25
CA GLY A 174 1.56 -14.97 5.02
C GLY A 174 1.35 -15.99 6.15
N ASP A 175 2.41 -16.67 6.58
CA ASP A 175 2.35 -17.64 7.68
C ASP A 175 1.93 -17.01 9.01
N VAL A 176 2.45 -15.83 9.33
CA VAL A 176 2.08 -15.09 10.54
C VAL A 176 0.64 -14.59 10.45
N GLY A 177 0.25 -14.01 9.33
CA GLY A 177 -1.11 -13.55 9.09
C GLY A 177 -2.14 -14.67 9.24
N ARG A 178 -1.90 -15.86 8.65
CA ARG A 178 -2.76 -17.05 8.82
C ARG A 178 -2.91 -17.46 10.28
N ARG A 179 -1.80 -17.49 11.03
CA ARG A 179 -1.85 -17.86 12.46
C ARG A 179 -2.68 -16.89 13.27
N ILE A 180 -2.54 -15.58 13.03
CA ILE A 180 -3.33 -14.55 13.72
C ILE A 180 -4.81 -14.70 13.39
N LEU A 181 -5.14 -14.99 12.12
CA LEU A 181 -6.51 -15.20 11.65
C LEU A 181 -7.07 -16.61 11.99
N GLY A 182 -6.38 -17.40 12.81
CA GLY A 182 -6.81 -18.75 13.18
C GLY A 182 -6.85 -19.75 12.03
N ARG A 183 -6.04 -19.53 10.96
CA ARG A 183 -5.98 -20.39 9.78
C ARG A 183 -4.81 -21.38 9.86
N PRO A 184 -4.94 -22.58 9.28
CA PRO A 184 -3.81 -23.52 9.23
C PRO A 184 -2.70 -22.94 8.33
N ARG A 185 -1.45 -23.35 8.66
CA ARG A 185 -0.29 -23.02 7.82
C ARG A 185 -0.47 -23.65 6.43
N LYS A 186 -0.12 -22.90 5.37
CA LYS A 186 -0.06 -23.46 4.02
C LYS A 186 1.02 -24.55 4.02
N ARG A 187 0.65 -25.77 3.61
CA ARG A 187 1.65 -26.85 3.41
C ARG A 187 2.23 -26.66 2.02
N ASP A 188 3.55 -26.59 1.98
CA ASP A 188 4.33 -26.58 0.73
C ASP A 188 4.08 -27.87 -0.04
#